data_83ff073cce24fa2ee1dc5dac67d4316d
#
_entry.id   83ff073cce24fa2ee1dc5dac67d4316d
#
_cell.length_a   1.000
_cell.length_b   1.000
_cell.length_c   1.000
_cell.angle_alpha   90.00
_cell.angle_beta   90.00
_cell.angle_gamma   90.00
#
_symmetry.space_group_name_H-M   'P 1'
#
loop_
_entity.id
_entity.type
_entity.pdbx_description
1 polymer ?
#
loop_
_entity_poly.entity_id
_entity_poly.type
_entity_poly.pdbx_seq_one_letter_code
_entity_poly.pdbx_strand_id
1 'polypeptide(L)'
;MIINIWYSTCEPCRRELPVLASAAAQYLGQVRFVGVNIKDSASVAKEFAAQYGVEFELLLDTNGPFISELGIATAPVTLAVDAQGVIIDQVAGEMSASELDKLVKELLK
;
A
#
# COMPACT_ATOMS: atom_id res chain seq x y z
N MET A 1 -2.47 -5.84 -8.76
CA MET A 1 -1.48 -5.19 -7.90
C MET A 1 -2.19 -4.36 -6.83
N ILE A 2 -1.70 -4.42 -5.62
CA ILE A 2 -2.17 -3.56 -4.53
C ILE A 2 -1.09 -2.50 -4.29
N ILE A 3 -1.48 -1.24 -4.34
CA ILE A 3 -0.60 -0.11 -4.04
C ILE A 3 -1.10 0.57 -2.78
N ASN A 4 -0.23 0.71 -1.78
CA ASN A 4 -0.57 1.38 -0.53
C ASN A 4 0.24 2.66 -0.36
N ILE A 5 -0.46 3.76 -0.16
CA ILE A 5 0.13 5.09 0.07
C ILE A 5 0.27 5.27 1.58
N TRP A 6 1.47 5.56 2.06
CA TRP A 6 1.76 5.61 3.49
C TRP A 6 2.91 6.54 3.84
N TYR A 7 3.06 6.83 5.13
CA TYR A 7 4.27 7.45 5.69
C TYR A 7 4.38 7.10 7.18
N SER A 8 5.59 7.23 7.75
CA SER A 8 5.89 6.69 9.08
C SER A 8 5.12 7.34 10.23
N THR A 9 4.85 8.64 10.15
CA THR A 9 4.11 9.37 11.20
C THR A 9 2.60 9.30 11.04
N CYS A 10 2.12 8.54 10.07
CA CYS A 10 0.70 8.31 9.84
C CYS A 10 0.25 7.13 10.72
N GLU A 11 -0.45 7.40 11.80
CA GLU A 11 -0.84 6.37 12.77
C GLU A 11 -1.70 5.25 12.18
N PRO A 12 -2.78 5.54 11.41
CA PRO A 12 -3.54 4.46 10.78
C PRO A 12 -2.72 3.68 9.75
N CYS A 13 -1.74 4.32 9.07
CA CYS A 13 -0.82 3.60 8.19
C CYS A 13 -0.01 2.57 8.95
N ARG A 14 0.46 2.93 10.14
CA ARG A 14 1.26 2.05 11.00
C ARG A 14 0.47 0.80 11.39
N ARG A 15 -0.79 0.98 11.76
CA ARG A 15 -1.67 -0.14 12.13
C ARG A 15 -1.96 -1.05 10.95
N GLU A 16 -2.00 -0.49 9.75
CA GLU A 16 -2.30 -1.24 8.52
C GLU A 16 -1.11 -2.02 7.98
N LEU A 17 0.12 -1.56 8.22
CA LEU A 17 1.32 -2.21 7.66
C LEU A 17 1.41 -3.70 7.96
N PRO A 18 1.21 -4.20 9.20
CA PRO A 18 1.25 -5.64 9.44
C PRO A 18 0.11 -6.40 8.74
N VAL A 19 -1.04 -5.77 8.55
CA VAL A 19 -2.15 -6.35 7.80
C VAL A 19 -1.77 -6.53 6.33
N LEU A 20 -1.15 -5.51 5.74
CA LEU A 20 -0.63 -5.56 4.38
C LEU A 20 0.48 -6.59 4.23
N ALA A 21 1.39 -6.66 5.19
CA ALA A 21 2.49 -7.62 5.19
C ALA A 21 1.97 -9.07 5.19
N SER A 22 0.97 -9.37 6.02
CA SER A 22 0.33 -10.69 6.07
C SER A 22 -0.36 -11.04 4.76
N ALA A 23 -1.10 -10.10 4.19
CA ALA A 23 -1.79 -10.33 2.91
C ALA A 23 -0.80 -10.53 1.78
N ALA A 24 0.28 -9.75 1.75
CA ALA A 24 1.32 -9.91 0.73
C ALA A 24 1.96 -11.29 0.77
N ALA A 25 2.20 -11.83 1.96
CA ALA A 25 2.74 -13.18 2.13
C ALA A 25 1.74 -14.23 1.69
N GLN A 26 0.46 -14.07 2.04
CA GLN A 26 -0.61 -15.00 1.69
C GLN A 26 -0.80 -15.10 0.18
N TYR A 27 -0.72 -13.99 -0.53
CA TYR A 27 -0.96 -13.91 -1.97
C TYR A 27 0.31 -13.85 -2.80
N LEU A 28 1.45 -14.23 -2.22
CA LEU A 28 2.74 -14.25 -2.91
C LEU A 28 2.64 -15.08 -4.20
N GLY A 29 3.08 -14.49 -5.30
CA GLY A 29 3.00 -15.12 -6.62
C GLY A 29 1.66 -14.94 -7.34
N GLN A 30 0.65 -14.41 -6.65
CA GLN A 30 -0.67 -14.17 -7.24
C GLN A 30 -0.97 -12.68 -7.41
N VAL A 31 -0.67 -11.88 -6.40
CA VAL A 31 -0.91 -10.43 -6.42
C VAL A 31 0.35 -9.73 -5.92
N ARG A 32 0.81 -8.75 -6.69
CA ARG A 32 1.95 -7.93 -6.32
C ARG A 32 1.50 -6.82 -5.38
N PHE A 33 2.25 -6.63 -4.30
CA PHE A 33 2.03 -5.54 -3.34
C PHE A 33 3.17 -4.53 -3.45
N VAL A 34 2.83 -3.25 -3.42
CA VAL A 34 3.80 -2.15 -3.49
C VAL A 34 3.38 -1.08 -2.48
N GLY A 35 4.31 -0.66 -1.65
CA GLY A 35 4.12 0.49 -0.77
C GLY A 35 4.74 1.73 -1.39
N VAL A 36 3.99 2.82 -1.46
CA VAL A 36 4.50 4.10 -1.95
C VAL A 36 4.54 5.08 -0.78
N ASN A 37 5.76 5.42 -0.36
CA ASN A 37 5.97 6.35 0.75
C ASN A 37 6.06 7.77 0.21
N ILE A 38 5.30 8.67 0.82
CA ILE A 38 5.12 10.03 0.31
C ILE A 38 5.82 11.11 1.14
N LYS A 39 6.50 10.74 2.21
CA LYS A 39 7.02 11.74 3.15
C LYS A 39 8.41 11.47 3.69
N ASP A 40 8.77 10.21 3.90
CA ASP A 40 10.02 9.84 4.57
C ASP A 40 11.20 9.74 3.61
N SER A 41 12.41 9.78 4.17
CA SER A 41 13.61 9.41 3.41
C SER A 41 13.60 7.90 3.14
N ALA A 42 14.42 7.46 2.19
CA ALA A 42 14.53 6.05 1.85
C ALA A 42 14.92 5.19 3.06
N SER A 43 15.87 5.66 3.87
CA SER A 43 16.33 4.91 5.04
C SER A 43 15.25 4.79 6.11
N VAL A 44 14.52 5.87 6.38
CA VAL A 44 13.43 5.87 7.36
C VAL A 44 12.29 4.95 6.91
N ALA A 45 11.89 5.06 5.65
CA ALA A 45 10.82 4.23 5.10
C ALA A 45 11.17 2.74 5.19
N LYS A 46 12.39 2.38 4.80
CA LYS A 46 12.88 1.00 4.82
C LYS A 46 12.94 0.43 6.23
N GLU A 47 13.51 1.18 7.16
CA GLU A 47 13.65 0.79 8.56
C GLU A 47 12.30 0.58 9.22
N PHE A 48 11.38 1.52 8.98
CA PHE A 48 10.04 1.49 9.54
C PHE A 48 9.23 0.31 9.00
N ALA A 49 9.27 0.09 7.69
CA ALA A 49 8.60 -1.03 7.05
C ALA A 49 9.11 -2.37 7.58
N ALA A 50 10.43 -2.51 7.74
CA ALA A 50 11.04 -3.72 8.30
C ALA A 50 10.55 -4.02 9.71
N GLN A 51 10.34 -2.99 10.52
CA GLN A 51 9.83 -3.08 11.88
C GLN A 51 8.44 -3.74 11.94
N TYR A 52 7.64 -3.55 10.90
CA TYR A 52 6.28 -4.08 10.81
C TYR A 52 6.17 -5.32 9.92
N GLY A 53 7.30 -5.92 9.57
CA GLY A 53 7.32 -7.17 8.82
C GLY A 53 7.05 -7.03 7.33
N VAL A 54 7.18 -5.82 6.79
CA VAL A 54 6.96 -5.57 5.36
C VAL A 54 8.13 -6.10 4.53
N GLU A 55 7.84 -7.02 3.61
CA GLU A 55 8.82 -7.60 2.71
C GLU A 55 8.50 -7.32 1.23
N PHE A 56 7.38 -6.66 0.96
CA PHE A 56 7.03 -6.30 -0.41
C PHE A 56 7.77 -5.03 -0.85
N GLU A 57 7.69 -4.73 -2.13
CA GLU A 57 8.40 -3.62 -2.77
C GLU A 57 7.99 -2.26 -2.18
N LEU A 58 8.99 -1.41 -1.93
CA LEU A 58 8.77 -0.05 -1.43
C LEU A 58 9.30 0.94 -2.47
N LEU A 59 8.48 1.93 -2.79
CA LEU A 59 8.83 3.04 -3.66
C LEU A 59 8.67 4.34 -2.90
N LEU A 60 9.41 5.36 -3.32
CA LEU A 60 9.31 6.71 -2.77
C LEU A 60 8.66 7.64 -3.79
N ASP A 61 7.70 8.43 -3.35
CA ASP A 61 7.09 9.47 -4.16
C ASP A 61 7.55 10.83 -3.66
N THR A 62 8.85 11.09 -3.77
CA THR A 62 9.46 12.35 -3.31
C THR A 62 8.85 13.53 -4.05
N ASN A 63 8.39 14.52 -3.29
CA ASN A 63 7.68 15.71 -3.78
C ASN A 63 6.28 15.43 -4.34
N GLY A 64 5.80 14.19 -4.27
CA GLY A 64 4.41 13.82 -4.52
C GLY A 64 3.90 13.82 -5.96
N PRO A 65 4.74 13.61 -7.02
CA PRO A 65 4.20 13.61 -8.39
C PRO A 65 3.18 12.51 -8.64
N PHE A 66 3.37 11.34 -8.04
CA PHE A 66 2.45 10.21 -8.21
C PHE A 66 1.09 10.50 -7.58
N ILE A 67 1.08 10.89 -6.31
CA ILE A 67 -0.19 11.19 -5.62
C ILE A 67 -0.88 12.42 -6.18
N SER A 68 -0.12 13.41 -6.67
CA SER A 68 -0.66 14.60 -7.31
C SER A 68 -1.40 14.25 -8.59
N GLU A 69 -0.81 13.39 -9.41
CA GLU A 69 -1.42 12.90 -10.66
C GLU A 69 -2.75 12.19 -10.39
N LEU A 70 -2.83 11.44 -9.28
CA LEU A 70 -4.03 10.68 -8.91
C LEU A 70 -5.02 11.49 -8.09
N GLY A 71 -4.71 12.73 -7.73
CA GLY A 71 -5.57 13.56 -6.90
C GLY A 71 -5.67 13.08 -5.46
N ILE A 72 -4.67 12.33 -4.97
CA ILE A 72 -4.64 11.81 -3.60
C ILE A 72 -4.01 12.85 -2.69
N ALA A 73 -4.68 13.18 -1.59
CA ALA A 73 -4.23 14.18 -0.63
C ALA A 73 -4.08 13.64 0.80
N THR A 74 -4.42 12.39 1.06
CA THR A 74 -4.41 11.79 2.39
C THR A 74 -3.73 10.43 2.38
N ALA A 75 -3.46 9.88 3.56
CA ALA A 75 -2.96 8.54 3.77
C ALA A 75 -3.61 7.93 5.02
N PRO A 76 -3.80 6.61 5.10
CA PRO A 76 -3.46 5.67 4.03
C PRO A 76 -4.50 5.68 2.91
N VAL A 77 -4.06 5.36 1.71
CA VAL A 77 -4.93 5.08 0.57
C VAL A 77 -4.43 3.82 -0.10
N THR A 78 -5.34 2.92 -0.41
CA THR A 78 -5.00 1.66 -1.08
C THR A 78 -5.69 1.60 -2.43
N LEU A 79 -4.91 1.29 -3.46
CA LEU A 79 -5.37 1.16 -4.83
C LEU A 79 -5.32 -0.31 -5.25
N ALA A 80 -6.38 -0.78 -5.88
CA ALA A 80 -6.37 -2.08 -6.56
C ALA A 80 -6.22 -1.83 -8.05
N VAL A 81 -5.15 -2.36 -8.63
CA VAL A 81 -4.79 -2.14 -10.05
C VAL A 81 -4.79 -3.48 -10.77
N ASP A 82 -5.53 -3.58 -11.87
CA ASP A 82 -5.63 -4.82 -12.64
C ASP A 82 -4.39 -5.06 -13.52
N ALA A 83 -4.40 -6.17 -14.25
CA ALA A 83 -3.27 -6.58 -15.10
C ALA A 83 -3.03 -5.62 -16.27
N GLN A 84 -4.01 -4.81 -16.62
CA GLN A 84 -3.91 -3.81 -17.68
C GLN A 84 -3.47 -2.43 -17.16
N GLY A 85 -3.19 -2.32 -15.86
CA GLY A 85 -2.78 -1.07 -15.24
C GLY A 85 -3.94 -0.13 -14.91
N VAL A 86 -5.16 -0.63 -14.90
CA VAL A 86 -6.35 0.16 -14.58
C VAL A 86 -6.66 0.07 -13.09
N ILE A 87 -6.88 1.21 -12.45
CA ILE A 87 -7.32 1.26 -11.05
C ILE A 87 -8.79 0.85 -11.02
N ILE A 88 -9.07 -0.31 -10.45
CA ILE A 88 -10.44 -0.83 -10.35
C ILE A 88 -11.11 -0.46 -9.04
N ASP A 89 -10.35 -0.09 -8.02
CA ASP A 89 -10.89 0.36 -6.75
C ASP A 89 -9.87 1.21 -6.00
N GLN A 90 -10.37 2.10 -5.15
CA GLN A 90 -9.56 2.98 -4.34
C GLN A 90 -10.22 3.13 -2.97
N VAL A 91 -9.49 2.81 -1.91
CA VAL A 91 -9.99 2.87 -0.54
C VAL A 91 -9.19 3.87 0.26
N ALA A 92 -9.85 4.92 0.75
CA ALA A 92 -9.25 5.89 1.65
C ALA A 92 -9.42 5.42 3.09
N GLY A 93 -8.36 5.53 3.87
CA GLY A 93 -8.38 5.14 5.27
C GLY A 93 -7.91 3.71 5.49
N GLU A 94 -7.80 3.36 6.75
CA GLU A 94 -7.31 2.06 7.21
C GLU A 94 -8.32 0.95 6.89
N MET A 95 -7.80 -0.17 6.37
CA MET A 95 -8.60 -1.38 6.14
C MET A 95 -8.27 -2.46 7.15
N SER A 96 -9.28 -3.23 7.54
CA SER A 96 -9.10 -4.47 8.29
C SER A 96 -8.55 -5.57 7.36
N ALA A 97 -8.08 -6.66 7.95
CA ALA A 97 -7.62 -7.82 7.17
C ALA A 97 -8.74 -8.36 6.26
N SER A 98 -9.97 -8.39 6.75
CA SER A 98 -11.15 -8.85 6.00
C SER A 98 -11.43 -7.94 4.80
N GLU A 99 -11.38 -6.64 4.99
CA GLU A 99 -11.61 -5.66 3.92
C GLU A 99 -10.53 -5.74 2.85
N LEU A 100 -9.27 -5.87 3.25
CA LEU A 100 -8.16 -6.02 2.32
C LEU A 100 -8.28 -7.33 1.54
N ASP A 101 -8.66 -8.43 2.21
CA ASP A 101 -8.85 -9.72 1.55
C ASP A 101 -9.91 -9.65 0.46
N LYS A 102 -11.02 -8.96 0.71
CA LYS A 102 -12.07 -8.74 -0.29
C LYS A 102 -11.54 -7.98 -1.50
N LEU A 103 -10.75 -6.95 -1.25
CA LEU A 103 -10.16 -6.14 -2.31
C LEU A 103 -9.22 -6.98 -3.18
N VAL A 104 -8.37 -7.80 -2.56
CA VAL A 104 -7.46 -8.69 -3.28
C VAL A 104 -8.24 -9.70 -4.12
N LYS A 105 -9.31 -10.26 -3.58
CA LYS A 105 -10.16 -11.22 -4.30
C LYS A 105 -10.82 -10.63 -5.53
N GLU A 106 -11.12 -9.34 -5.53
CA GLU A 106 -11.61 -8.66 -6.74
C GLU A 106 -10.59 -8.72 -7.88
N LEU A 107 -9.31 -8.61 -7.56
CA LEU A 107 -8.23 -8.68 -8.55
C LEU A 107 -8.04 -10.10 -9.10
N LEU A 108 -8.46 -11.11 -8.34
CA LEU A 108 -8.27 -12.52 -8.70
C LEU A 108 -9.46 -13.12 -9.46
N LYS A 109 -10.52 -12.36 -9.65
CA LYS A 109 -11.70 -12.81 -10.40
C LYS A 109 -11.43 -13.00 -11.87
#